data_7987f5c6c93a63187f4b843ff1a93728
#
_entry.id   7987f5c6c93a63187f4b843ff1a93728
#
_cell.length_a   1.000
_cell.length_b   1.000
_cell.length_c   1.000
_cell.angle_alpha   90.00
_cell.angle_beta   90.00
_cell.angle_gamma   90.00
#
_symmetry.space_group_name_H-M   'P 1'
#
loop_
_entity.id
_entity.type
_entity.pdbx_description
1 polymer ?
#
loop_
_entity_poly.entity_id
_entity_poly.type
_entity_poly.pdbx_seq_one_letter_code
_entity_poly.pdbx_strand_id
1 'polypeptide(L)'
;MGADFNLADLPPEILIHICHFLDAAFVRTVLSRVNRRLAQLVCDPIIWKLRISARWPSRYPPVSPDEPPWDWARACASREKFSNNWIKHETLKEKVKVRGHYSSVDTVLLLEHGLLVSGSRDRSLALWNVNQMEEDSGMKGGLIQKWADVHKGWVWSLSHDAGYSKTVISCGWDNTAHLWKLTNTEMILENSVNCTTALLCSDIHSESGTVVVGTFDKKVKMFDMRSAKPTVMSVKHHKMPVLAVAALPNSSFHMISASEDGTLAMMDRRTRKVVKRLHFDSGSFPMCMKLMDEGVNCLVVGDKSGGLHLIDANKMEEIKVLKNLHSNKITGIDVSMSGIVTTSSDKTVKILQPDMSLNPIATLQVEDIGDVVSVSMDNDCLAAGSSSELIQVWRPKIDRNSNEIQEQACN
;
A
#
# COMPACT_ATOMS: atom_id res chain seq x y z
N MET A 1 25.87 -33.44 -41.27
CA MET A 1 26.19 -32.91 -39.94
C MET A 1 25.33 -31.70 -39.72
N GLY A 2 24.21 -31.86 -39.02
CA GLY A 2 23.41 -30.70 -38.60
C GLY A 2 24.18 -29.96 -37.51
N ALA A 3 24.49 -28.71 -37.73
CA ALA A 3 25.03 -27.88 -36.68
C ALA A 3 23.96 -27.80 -35.57
N ASP A 4 24.27 -28.32 -34.38
CA ASP A 4 23.40 -28.15 -33.21
C ASP A 4 23.26 -26.65 -32.94
N PHE A 5 22.09 -26.10 -33.25
CA PHE A 5 21.79 -24.71 -33.07
C PHE A 5 21.58 -24.45 -31.60
N ASN A 6 22.54 -23.76 -30.98
CA ASN A 6 22.42 -23.37 -29.56
C ASN A 6 21.80 -21.98 -29.46
N LEU A 7 20.67 -21.86 -28.75
CA LEU A 7 19.97 -20.60 -28.52
C LEU A 7 20.93 -19.52 -27.97
N ALA A 8 21.89 -19.92 -27.15
CA ALA A 8 22.85 -19.00 -26.54
C ALA A 8 23.84 -18.37 -27.56
N ASP A 9 23.96 -18.90 -28.78
CA ASP A 9 24.88 -18.39 -29.80
C ASP A 9 24.25 -17.29 -30.65
N LEU A 10 22.96 -17.02 -30.47
CA LEU A 10 22.26 -15.94 -31.14
C LEU A 10 22.82 -14.56 -30.78
N PRO A 11 22.76 -13.57 -31.72
CA PRO A 11 23.06 -12.17 -31.40
C PRO A 11 22.25 -11.66 -30.20
N PRO A 12 22.82 -10.77 -29.34
CA PRO A 12 22.13 -10.21 -28.18
C PRO A 12 20.77 -9.59 -28.52
N GLU A 13 20.64 -8.95 -29.65
CA GLU A 13 19.42 -8.28 -30.11
C GLU A 13 18.28 -9.30 -30.33
N ILE A 14 18.60 -10.46 -30.86
CA ILE A 14 17.64 -11.55 -31.08
C ILE A 14 17.24 -12.17 -29.74
N LEU A 15 18.20 -12.37 -28.83
CA LEU A 15 17.91 -12.87 -27.48
C LEU A 15 17.02 -11.90 -26.70
N ILE A 16 17.27 -10.59 -26.79
CA ILE A 16 16.42 -9.56 -26.17
C ILE A 16 15.01 -9.63 -26.78
N HIS A 17 14.92 -9.76 -28.09
CA HIS A 17 13.62 -9.86 -28.77
C HIS A 17 12.85 -11.10 -28.32
N ILE A 18 13.49 -12.25 -28.19
CA ILE A 18 12.88 -13.46 -27.64
C ILE A 18 12.42 -13.23 -26.20
N CYS A 19 13.25 -12.59 -25.37
CA CYS A 19 12.89 -12.27 -23.98
C CYS A 19 11.63 -11.40 -23.87
N HIS A 20 11.31 -10.57 -24.87
CA HIS A 20 10.09 -9.76 -24.87
C HIS A 20 8.79 -10.59 -24.95
N PHE A 21 8.84 -11.79 -25.54
CA PHE A 21 7.68 -12.69 -25.64
C PHE A 21 7.53 -13.62 -24.45
N LEU A 22 8.56 -13.73 -23.62
CA LEU A 22 8.55 -14.56 -22.43
C LEU A 22 8.03 -13.76 -21.21
N ASP A 23 7.49 -14.46 -20.23
CA ASP A 23 7.12 -13.86 -18.95
C ASP A 23 8.34 -13.23 -18.24
N ALA A 24 8.19 -12.02 -17.70
CA ALA A 24 9.31 -11.29 -17.10
C ALA A 24 9.88 -11.99 -15.86
N ALA A 25 9.03 -12.64 -15.05
CA ALA A 25 9.49 -13.41 -13.90
C ALA A 25 10.29 -14.64 -14.34
N PHE A 26 9.84 -15.34 -15.40
CA PHE A 26 10.57 -16.44 -15.99
C PHE A 26 11.95 -16.01 -16.53
N VAL A 27 12.01 -14.90 -17.27
CA VAL A 27 13.28 -14.34 -17.80
C VAL A 27 14.22 -14.02 -16.63
N ARG A 28 13.72 -13.38 -15.58
CA ARG A 28 14.51 -12.98 -14.41
C ARG A 28 15.02 -14.15 -13.60
N THR A 29 14.19 -15.17 -13.33
CA THR A 29 14.49 -16.21 -12.34
C THR A 29 15.00 -17.51 -12.96
N VAL A 30 14.54 -17.87 -14.14
CA VAL A 30 14.90 -19.13 -14.81
C VAL A 30 15.96 -18.91 -15.87
N LEU A 31 15.69 -17.99 -16.84
CA LEU A 31 16.58 -17.79 -17.96
C LEU A 31 17.98 -17.31 -17.54
N SER A 32 18.05 -16.49 -16.49
CA SER A 32 19.32 -16.05 -15.87
C SER A 32 20.19 -17.17 -15.31
N ARG A 33 19.62 -18.36 -15.08
CA ARG A 33 20.34 -19.52 -14.52
C ARG A 33 20.78 -20.54 -15.56
N VAL A 34 20.38 -20.38 -16.82
CA VAL A 34 20.64 -21.34 -17.90
C VAL A 34 22.13 -21.31 -18.32
N ASN A 35 22.68 -20.13 -18.57
CA ASN A 35 24.10 -19.98 -18.85
C ASN A 35 24.60 -18.54 -18.53
N ARG A 36 25.93 -18.38 -18.49
CA ARG A 36 26.58 -17.11 -18.14
C ARG A 36 26.21 -15.94 -19.09
N ARG A 37 26.06 -16.20 -20.38
CA ARG A 37 25.76 -15.17 -21.37
C ARG A 37 24.35 -14.63 -21.18
N LEU A 38 23.37 -15.52 -20.98
CA LEU A 38 21.99 -15.12 -20.66
C LEU A 38 21.91 -14.41 -19.30
N ALA A 39 22.68 -14.87 -18.31
CA ALA A 39 22.76 -14.18 -17.01
C ALA A 39 23.25 -12.75 -17.15
N GLN A 40 24.36 -12.53 -17.90
CA GLN A 40 24.89 -11.19 -18.14
C GLN A 40 23.87 -10.30 -18.86
N LEU A 41 23.20 -10.83 -19.87
CA LEU A 41 22.16 -10.12 -20.61
C LEU A 41 20.99 -9.72 -19.71
N VAL A 42 20.49 -10.65 -18.89
CA VAL A 42 19.37 -10.38 -17.97
C VAL A 42 19.74 -9.44 -16.83
N CYS A 43 21.02 -9.39 -16.42
CA CYS A 43 21.50 -8.46 -15.39
C CYS A 43 21.61 -7.00 -15.89
N ASP A 44 21.57 -6.75 -17.21
CA ASP A 44 21.65 -5.39 -17.74
C ASP A 44 20.33 -4.64 -17.52
N PRO A 45 20.32 -3.54 -16.75
CA PRO A 45 19.10 -2.77 -16.50
C PRO A 45 18.50 -2.13 -17.77
N ILE A 46 19.30 -1.94 -18.83
CA ILE A 46 18.85 -1.35 -20.09
C ILE A 46 17.76 -2.22 -20.73
N ILE A 47 17.91 -3.55 -20.68
CA ILE A 47 16.93 -4.49 -21.26
C ILE A 47 15.57 -4.35 -20.61
N TRP A 48 15.55 -4.22 -19.30
CA TRP A 48 14.31 -4.06 -18.53
C TRP A 48 13.66 -2.69 -18.76
N LYS A 49 14.48 -1.64 -18.88
CA LYS A 49 13.99 -0.30 -19.26
C LYS A 49 13.34 -0.32 -20.64
N LEU A 50 13.99 -0.94 -21.63
CA LEU A 50 13.44 -1.08 -22.97
C LEU A 50 12.15 -1.90 -22.96
N ARG A 51 12.11 -3.01 -22.22
CA ARG A 51 10.91 -3.84 -22.07
C ARG A 51 9.75 -3.06 -21.46
N ILE A 52 10.00 -2.30 -20.40
CA ILE A 52 8.99 -1.46 -19.74
C ILE A 52 8.49 -0.40 -20.73
N SER A 53 9.37 0.34 -21.40
CA SER A 53 8.98 1.41 -22.32
C SER A 53 8.26 0.91 -23.56
N ALA A 54 8.57 -0.30 -24.05
CA ALA A 54 7.86 -0.92 -25.17
C ALA A 54 6.43 -1.32 -24.78
N ARG A 55 6.22 -1.81 -23.57
CA ARG A 55 4.90 -2.26 -23.11
C ARG A 55 4.06 -1.13 -22.53
N TRP A 56 4.71 -0.18 -21.86
CA TRP A 56 4.09 1.00 -21.25
C TRP A 56 4.89 2.25 -21.62
N PRO A 57 4.48 2.98 -22.64
CA PRO A 57 5.27 4.09 -23.20
C PRO A 57 5.32 5.32 -22.28
N SER A 58 4.50 5.38 -21.24
CA SER A 58 4.52 6.46 -20.26
C SER A 58 5.72 6.36 -19.33
N ARG A 59 6.22 7.52 -18.88
CA ARG A 59 7.36 7.60 -17.96
C ARG A 59 7.07 6.80 -16.68
N TYR A 60 7.98 5.88 -16.38
CA TYR A 60 7.97 5.04 -15.18
C TYR A 60 9.39 4.89 -14.63
N PRO A 61 9.61 4.95 -13.31
CA PRO A 61 8.67 5.51 -12.34
C PRO A 61 8.41 7.00 -12.55
N PRO A 62 7.34 7.59 -11.98
CA PRO A 62 6.97 9.00 -12.19
C PRO A 62 8.07 9.99 -11.78
N VAL A 63 8.74 9.69 -10.67
CA VAL A 63 9.93 10.38 -10.17
C VAL A 63 11.14 9.50 -10.41
N SER A 64 12.27 10.09 -10.74
CA SER A 64 13.51 9.33 -10.87
C SER A 64 13.87 8.73 -9.51
N PRO A 65 14.22 7.43 -9.45
CA PRO A 65 14.63 6.79 -8.21
C PRO A 65 15.89 7.45 -7.66
N ASP A 66 15.98 7.54 -6.33
CA ASP A 66 17.18 7.91 -5.63
C ASP A 66 18.19 6.73 -5.65
N GLU A 67 19.43 6.96 -5.22
CA GLU A 67 20.42 5.88 -5.02
C GLU A 67 20.05 5.02 -3.78
N PRO A 68 20.30 3.72 -3.80
CA PRO A 68 21.01 2.84 -4.74
C PRO A 68 20.23 2.48 -6.00
N PRO A 69 20.87 1.82 -6.99
CA PRO A 69 20.25 1.59 -8.30
C PRO A 69 18.93 0.82 -8.17
N TRP A 70 17.91 1.35 -8.80
CA TRP A 70 16.57 0.78 -8.89
C TRP A 70 16.60 -0.59 -9.59
N ASP A 71 15.99 -1.62 -8.98
CA ASP A 71 15.87 -2.97 -9.58
C ASP A 71 14.80 -2.98 -10.68
N TRP A 72 15.22 -2.60 -11.90
CA TRP A 72 14.36 -2.59 -13.09
C TRP A 72 13.80 -3.96 -13.44
N ALA A 73 14.53 -5.04 -13.16
CA ALA A 73 14.09 -6.39 -13.43
C ALA A 73 12.92 -6.80 -12.50
N ARG A 74 13.05 -6.48 -11.20
CA ARG A 74 11.99 -6.71 -10.23
C ARG A 74 10.77 -5.86 -10.53
N ALA A 75 10.97 -4.57 -10.80
CA ALA A 75 9.89 -3.65 -11.13
C ALA A 75 9.10 -4.10 -12.37
N CYS A 76 9.80 -4.53 -13.44
CA CYS A 76 9.17 -5.05 -14.64
C CYS A 76 8.36 -6.32 -14.36
N ALA A 77 8.96 -7.32 -13.70
CA ALA A 77 8.32 -8.60 -13.42
C ALA A 77 7.09 -8.43 -12.52
N SER A 78 7.22 -7.63 -11.45
CA SER A 78 6.10 -7.35 -10.55
C SER A 78 4.96 -6.60 -11.25
N ARG A 79 5.29 -5.62 -12.08
CA ARG A 79 4.30 -4.85 -12.84
C ARG A 79 3.56 -5.70 -13.86
N GLU A 80 4.26 -6.60 -14.59
CA GLU A 80 3.63 -7.53 -15.53
C GLU A 80 2.68 -8.50 -14.81
N LYS A 81 3.15 -9.11 -13.73
CA LYS A 81 2.35 -10.03 -12.91
C LYS A 81 1.09 -9.32 -12.38
N PHE A 82 1.26 -8.16 -11.79
CA PHE A 82 0.16 -7.36 -11.23
C PHE A 82 -0.86 -6.99 -12.30
N SER A 83 -0.40 -6.42 -13.41
CA SER A 83 -1.29 -6.03 -14.52
C SER A 83 -2.07 -7.21 -15.09
N ASN A 84 -1.40 -8.36 -15.33
CA ASN A 84 -2.06 -9.57 -15.84
C ASN A 84 -3.10 -10.12 -14.86
N ASN A 85 -2.81 -10.11 -13.55
CA ASN A 85 -3.71 -10.59 -12.52
C ASN A 85 -4.98 -9.73 -12.40
N TRP A 86 -4.84 -8.40 -12.54
CA TRP A 86 -5.98 -7.50 -12.38
C TRP A 86 -6.76 -7.27 -13.67
N ILE A 87 -6.15 -7.34 -14.86
CA ILE A 87 -6.89 -7.38 -16.13
C ILE A 87 -7.81 -8.60 -16.18
N LYS A 88 -7.37 -9.74 -15.65
CA LYS A 88 -8.12 -11.01 -15.63
C LYS A 88 -8.74 -11.30 -14.26
N HIS A 89 -9.01 -10.27 -13.45
CA HIS A 89 -9.45 -10.45 -12.06
C HIS A 89 -10.72 -11.30 -11.92
N GLU A 90 -11.69 -11.20 -12.84
CA GLU A 90 -12.92 -11.98 -12.81
C GLU A 90 -12.68 -13.50 -12.89
N THR A 91 -11.64 -13.90 -13.62
CA THR A 91 -11.28 -15.31 -13.78
C THR A 91 -10.28 -15.80 -12.76
N LEU A 92 -9.31 -14.95 -12.37
CA LEU A 92 -8.19 -15.32 -11.51
C LEU A 92 -8.41 -15.01 -10.03
N LYS A 93 -9.34 -14.12 -9.70
CA LYS A 93 -9.60 -13.71 -8.31
C LYS A 93 -10.93 -14.25 -7.80
N GLU A 94 -10.92 -14.60 -6.53
CA GLU A 94 -12.11 -14.90 -5.74
C GLU A 94 -12.44 -13.66 -4.90
N LYS A 95 -13.72 -13.30 -4.89
CA LYS A 95 -14.25 -12.19 -4.09
C LYS A 95 -14.94 -12.76 -2.86
N VAL A 96 -14.45 -12.39 -1.69
CA VAL A 96 -14.97 -12.85 -0.40
C VAL A 96 -15.44 -11.66 0.42
N LYS A 97 -16.65 -11.73 0.97
CA LYS A 97 -17.20 -10.75 1.91
C LYS A 97 -17.26 -11.38 3.29
N VAL A 98 -16.70 -10.70 4.29
CA VAL A 98 -16.67 -11.20 5.66
C VAL A 98 -17.23 -10.16 6.61
N ARG A 99 -18.12 -10.62 7.50
CA ARG A 99 -18.64 -9.81 8.60
C ARG A 99 -17.85 -10.11 9.86
N GLY A 100 -17.11 -9.13 10.38
CA GLY A 100 -16.24 -9.34 11.54
C GLY A 100 -16.33 -8.25 12.59
N HIS A 101 -17.00 -7.18 12.25
CA HIS A 101 -17.22 -6.04 13.14
C HIS A 101 -18.71 -5.77 13.31
N TYR A 102 -19.05 -4.92 14.26
CA TYR A 102 -20.43 -4.49 14.56
C TYR A 102 -20.69 -3.06 14.09
N SER A 103 -19.73 -2.41 13.44
CA SER A 103 -19.83 -1.05 12.93
C SER A 103 -18.87 -0.87 11.74
N SER A 104 -18.82 0.34 11.19
CA SER A 104 -17.94 0.72 10.08
C SER A 104 -16.49 0.23 10.29
N VAL A 105 -15.91 -0.34 9.25
CA VAL A 105 -14.50 -0.74 9.18
C VAL A 105 -13.72 0.39 8.52
N ASP A 106 -13.18 1.28 9.34
CA ASP A 106 -12.55 2.51 8.85
C ASP A 106 -11.12 2.32 8.36
N THR A 107 -10.47 1.22 8.75
CA THR A 107 -9.10 0.94 8.33
C THR A 107 -8.86 -0.56 8.17
N VAL A 108 -8.17 -0.92 7.09
CA VAL A 108 -7.69 -2.28 6.81
C VAL A 108 -6.23 -2.22 6.42
N LEU A 109 -5.49 -3.27 6.76
CA LEU A 109 -4.07 -3.38 6.52
C LEU A 109 -3.72 -4.82 6.17
N LEU A 110 -3.37 -5.08 4.91
CA LEU A 110 -2.81 -6.35 4.46
C LEU A 110 -1.35 -6.42 4.86
N LEU A 111 -0.96 -7.56 5.36
CA LEU A 111 0.38 -7.89 5.80
C LEU A 111 0.89 -9.10 5.02
N GLU A 112 2.18 -9.36 5.10
CA GLU A 112 2.79 -10.53 4.47
C GLU A 112 2.11 -11.84 4.91
N HIS A 113 2.23 -12.89 4.09
CA HIS A 113 1.68 -14.23 4.34
C HIS A 113 0.16 -14.32 4.41
N GLY A 114 -0.56 -13.35 3.83
CA GLY A 114 -2.02 -13.36 3.78
C GLY A 114 -2.68 -13.04 5.12
N LEU A 115 -2.01 -12.28 5.98
CA LEU A 115 -2.60 -11.72 7.18
C LEU A 115 -3.26 -10.38 6.87
N LEU A 116 -4.39 -10.11 7.52
CA LEU A 116 -5.12 -8.85 7.43
C LEU A 116 -5.45 -8.35 8.83
N VAL A 117 -5.17 -7.09 9.10
CA VAL A 117 -5.63 -6.40 10.30
C VAL A 117 -6.74 -5.44 9.92
N SER A 118 -7.82 -5.42 10.69
CA SER A 118 -8.91 -4.46 10.53
C SER A 118 -9.20 -3.71 11.81
N GLY A 119 -9.51 -2.43 11.67
CA GLY A 119 -9.92 -1.54 12.76
C GLY A 119 -11.28 -0.92 12.49
N SER A 120 -12.12 -0.83 13.51
CA SER A 120 -13.52 -0.44 13.39
C SER A 120 -13.95 0.60 14.41
N ARG A 121 -15.08 1.26 14.10
CA ARG A 121 -15.81 2.12 15.07
C ARG A 121 -16.42 1.34 16.22
N ASP A 122 -16.50 0.01 16.14
CA ASP A 122 -16.86 -0.83 17.27
C ASP A 122 -15.77 -0.92 18.35
N ARG A 123 -14.66 -0.14 18.23
CA ARG A 123 -13.51 -0.04 19.13
C ARG A 123 -12.63 -1.28 19.18
N SER A 124 -12.86 -2.21 18.26
CA SER A 124 -12.11 -3.45 18.18
C SER A 124 -11.08 -3.45 17.04
N LEU A 125 -10.05 -4.25 17.23
CA LEU A 125 -9.14 -4.72 16.20
C LEU A 125 -9.39 -6.20 15.95
N ALA A 126 -9.21 -6.64 14.71
CA ALA A 126 -9.28 -8.05 14.35
C ALA A 126 -8.15 -8.43 13.41
N LEU A 127 -7.55 -9.60 13.66
CA LEU A 127 -6.52 -10.23 12.83
C LEU A 127 -7.14 -11.42 12.10
N TRP A 128 -6.92 -11.49 10.80
CA TRP A 128 -7.52 -12.47 9.91
C TRP A 128 -6.46 -13.19 9.09
N ASN A 129 -6.75 -14.43 8.72
CA ASN A 129 -6.07 -15.13 7.66
C ASN A 129 -6.91 -15.05 6.37
N VAL A 130 -6.44 -14.29 5.40
CA VAL A 130 -7.14 -14.06 4.13
C VAL A 130 -7.41 -15.37 3.38
N ASN A 131 -6.48 -16.34 3.46
CA ASN A 131 -6.61 -17.62 2.76
C ASN A 131 -7.71 -18.52 3.34
N GLN A 132 -8.08 -18.30 4.61
CA GLN A 132 -9.11 -19.07 5.32
C GLN A 132 -10.46 -18.35 5.41
N MET A 133 -10.57 -17.13 4.85
CA MET A 133 -11.85 -16.41 4.80
C MET A 133 -12.84 -17.16 3.93
N GLU A 134 -14.09 -17.26 4.40
CA GLU A 134 -15.20 -17.87 3.69
C GLU A 134 -16.40 -16.93 3.68
N GLU A 135 -17.11 -16.88 2.57
CA GLU A 135 -18.32 -16.08 2.44
C GLU A 135 -19.41 -16.65 3.37
N ASP A 136 -20.19 -15.77 4.00
CA ASP A 136 -21.28 -16.11 4.93
C ASP A 136 -20.90 -16.92 6.20
N SER A 137 -19.61 -17.14 6.45
CA SER A 137 -19.17 -17.86 7.67
C SER A 137 -19.27 -17.00 8.95
N GLY A 138 -19.74 -15.76 8.84
CA GLY A 138 -19.80 -14.81 9.94
C GLY A 138 -18.38 -14.50 10.49
N MET A 139 -18.26 -14.42 11.82
CA MET A 139 -16.97 -14.17 12.46
C MET A 139 -16.03 -15.39 12.46
N LYS A 140 -16.48 -16.57 12.04
CA LYS A 140 -15.67 -17.80 12.13
C LYS A 140 -14.74 -18.01 10.94
N GLY A 141 -15.04 -17.40 9.80
CA GLY A 141 -14.24 -17.58 8.58
C GLY A 141 -12.95 -16.77 8.61
N GLY A 142 -11.85 -17.41 8.86
CA GLY A 142 -10.52 -16.80 8.78
C GLY A 142 -10.14 -15.84 9.93
N LEU A 143 -11.00 -15.62 10.94
CA LEU A 143 -10.66 -14.81 12.10
C LEU A 143 -9.65 -15.57 12.98
N ILE A 144 -8.46 -14.99 13.16
CA ILE A 144 -7.43 -15.53 14.06
C ILE A 144 -7.67 -15.01 15.48
N GLN A 145 -7.79 -13.69 15.61
CA GLN A 145 -7.92 -13.04 16.94
C GLN A 145 -8.71 -11.74 16.81
N LYS A 146 -9.49 -11.41 17.85
CA LYS A 146 -10.20 -10.14 17.97
C LYS A 146 -9.96 -9.55 19.36
N TRP A 147 -9.56 -8.29 19.39
CA TRP A 147 -9.39 -7.51 20.62
C TRP A 147 -10.57 -6.55 20.72
N ALA A 148 -11.55 -6.92 21.50
CA ALA A 148 -12.67 -6.07 21.84
C ALA A 148 -12.24 -4.98 22.82
N ASP A 149 -12.76 -3.75 22.64
CA ASP A 149 -12.53 -2.62 23.54
C ASP A 149 -11.05 -2.29 23.81
N VAL A 150 -10.15 -2.65 22.90
CA VAL A 150 -8.73 -2.30 22.99
C VAL A 150 -8.52 -0.79 22.91
N HIS A 151 -9.33 -0.13 22.10
CA HIS A 151 -9.52 1.31 22.10
C HIS A 151 -10.80 1.69 22.85
N LYS A 152 -10.82 2.83 23.51
CA LYS A 152 -12.03 3.38 24.13
C LYS A 152 -12.88 4.21 23.19
N GLY A 153 -12.36 4.49 21.99
CA GLY A 153 -13.02 5.18 20.87
C GLY A 153 -12.83 4.44 19.57
N TRP A 154 -13.26 5.04 18.47
CA TRP A 154 -13.15 4.46 17.13
C TRP A 154 -11.70 4.23 16.74
N VAL A 155 -11.37 3.07 16.19
CA VAL A 155 -10.07 2.80 15.55
C VAL A 155 -10.10 3.41 14.17
N TRP A 156 -9.24 4.40 13.91
CA TRP A 156 -9.32 5.22 12.71
C TRP A 156 -8.20 4.98 11.72
N SER A 157 -7.01 4.62 12.18
CA SER A 157 -5.85 4.41 11.33
C SER A 157 -5.02 3.23 11.79
N LEU A 158 -4.54 2.48 10.82
CA LEU A 158 -3.54 1.44 10.95
C LEU A 158 -2.35 1.78 10.08
N SER A 159 -1.16 1.53 10.60
CA SER A 159 0.09 1.57 9.83
C SER A 159 1.02 0.45 10.27
N HIS A 160 1.94 0.05 9.40
CA HIS A 160 2.89 -1.01 9.73
C HIS A 160 4.28 -0.65 9.23
N ASP A 161 5.26 -1.22 9.90
CA ASP A 161 6.64 -1.25 9.45
C ASP A 161 6.90 -2.61 8.79
N ALA A 162 7.04 -2.60 7.47
CA ALA A 162 7.38 -3.79 6.68
C ALA A 162 8.85 -4.21 6.87
N GLY A 163 9.66 -3.39 7.54
CA GLY A 163 11.08 -3.61 7.76
C GLY A 163 11.39 -4.58 8.90
N TYR A 164 12.34 -4.19 9.73
CA TYR A 164 12.95 -5.08 10.73
C TYR A 164 12.05 -5.45 11.92
N SER A 165 11.03 -4.65 12.26
CA SER A 165 10.33 -4.82 13.54
C SER A 165 9.02 -5.59 13.46
N LYS A 166 8.46 -5.81 12.28
CA LYS A 166 7.12 -6.40 12.11
C LYS A 166 6.08 -5.78 13.05
N THR A 167 6.09 -4.46 13.08
CA THR A 167 5.31 -3.67 14.05
C THR A 167 4.08 -3.09 13.38
N VAL A 168 2.93 -3.18 14.04
CA VAL A 168 1.68 -2.52 13.64
C VAL A 168 1.35 -1.44 14.65
N ILE A 169 0.85 -0.30 14.18
CA ILE A 169 0.33 0.78 15.01
C ILE A 169 -1.15 0.95 14.73
N SER A 170 -1.94 1.02 15.78
CA SER A 170 -3.34 1.44 15.72
C SER A 170 -3.53 2.78 16.43
N CYS A 171 -4.28 3.68 15.80
CA CYS A 171 -4.61 4.99 16.33
C CYS A 171 -6.13 5.21 16.32
N GLY A 172 -6.63 5.95 17.31
CA GLY A 172 -8.07 6.12 17.45
C GLY A 172 -8.53 7.46 18.02
N TRP A 173 -9.85 7.58 18.07
CA TRP A 173 -10.57 8.72 18.63
C TRP A 173 -10.52 8.79 20.16
N ASP A 174 -10.00 7.77 20.83
CA ASP A 174 -9.72 7.75 22.26
C ASP A 174 -8.42 8.46 22.64
N ASN A 175 -7.77 9.12 21.69
CA ASN A 175 -6.52 9.83 21.86
C ASN A 175 -5.33 8.89 22.12
N THR A 176 -5.43 7.61 21.80
CA THR A 176 -4.36 6.64 22.04
C THR A 176 -3.76 6.13 20.73
N ALA A 177 -2.47 5.85 20.78
CA ALA A 177 -1.75 5.05 19.80
C ALA A 177 -1.21 3.79 20.49
N HIS A 178 -1.54 2.62 19.94
CA HIS A 178 -1.07 1.33 20.43
C HIS A 178 -0.05 0.75 19.47
N LEU A 179 1.03 0.23 20.06
CA LEU A 179 2.09 -0.48 19.36
C LEU A 179 1.88 -1.98 19.53
N TRP A 180 1.83 -2.68 18.43
CA TRP A 180 1.65 -4.12 18.37
C TRP A 180 2.84 -4.79 17.72
N LYS A 181 3.31 -5.85 18.30
CA LYS A 181 4.29 -6.76 17.70
C LYS A 181 3.55 -7.89 17.00
N LEU A 182 3.82 -8.04 15.71
CA LEU A 182 3.28 -9.12 14.90
C LEU A 182 4.22 -10.31 14.95
N THR A 183 3.66 -11.47 15.30
CA THR A 183 4.28 -12.78 15.09
C THR A 183 3.62 -13.47 13.88
N ASN A 184 4.03 -14.67 13.53
CA ASN A 184 3.44 -15.39 12.39
C ASN A 184 1.97 -15.77 12.61
N THR A 185 1.49 -15.79 13.86
CA THR A 185 0.17 -16.31 14.24
C THR A 185 -0.64 -15.39 15.13
N GLU A 186 -0.01 -14.38 15.74
CA GLU A 186 -0.67 -13.51 16.71
C GLU A 186 -0.09 -12.09 16.71
N MET A 187 -0.82 -11.17 17.29
CA MET A 187 -0.42 -9.78 17.47
C MET A 187 -0.49 -9.44 18.97
N ILE A 188 0.60 -8.93 19.51
CA ILE A 188 0.76 -8.68 20.96
C ILE A 188 0.92 -7.17 21.18
N LEU A 189 0.15 -6.61 22.10
CA LEU A 189 0.28 -5.21 22.52
C LEU A 189 1.58 -5.03 23.32
N GLU A 190 2.52 -4.24 22.78
CA GLU A 190 3.80 -3.94 23.45
C GLU A 190 3.79 -2.63 24.21
N ASN A 191 3.18 -1.59 23.64
CA ASN A 191 3.24 -0.25 24.22
C ASN A 191 2.00 0.56 23.86
N SER A 192 1.73 1.61 24.63
CA SER A 192 0.63 2.54 24.39
C SER A 192 1.05 3.96 24.70
N VAL A 193 0.69 4.89 23.84
CA VAL A 193 0.94 6.32 24.00
C VAL A 193 -0.37 7.06 24.06
N ASN A 194 -0.56 7.83 25.15
CA ASN A 194 -1.71 8.70 25.31
C ASN A 194 -1.39 10.10 24.77
N CYS A 195 -2.23 10.56 23.86
CA CYS A 195 -2.20 11.92 23.34
C CYS A 195 -3.35 12.74 23.94
N THR A 196 -3.39 14.05 23.66
CA THR A 196 -4.40 14.95 24.23
C THR A 196 -5.62 15.13 23.32
N THR A 197 -5.66 14.46 22.18
CA THR A 197 -6.67 14.65 21.13
C THR A 197 -6.73 13.44 20.21
N ALA A 198 -7.84 13.29 19.50
CA ALA A 198 -8.05 12.22 18.52
C ALA A 198 -6.95 12.16 17.48
N LEU A 199 -6.52 10.94 17.17
CA LEU A 199 -5.52 10.62 16.16
C LEU A 199 -6.23 10.14 14.90
N LEU A 200 -5.97 10.83 13.78
CA LEU A 200 -6.69 10.61 12.52
C LEU A 200 -5.89 9.78 11.51
N CYS A 201 -4.58 9.80 11.61
CA CYS A 201 -3.68 9.07 10.72
C CYS A 201 -2.37 8.78 11.42
N SER A 202 -1.68 7.76 10.94
CA SER A 202 -0.38 7.35 11.45
C SER A 202 0.52 6.87 10.33
N ASP A 203 1.83 6.97 10.53
CA ASP A 203 2.86 6.35 9.70
C ASP A 203 4.11 6.08 10.53
N ILE A 204 4.95 5.16 10.07
CA ILE A 204 6.17 4.73 10.76
C ILE A 204 7.37 4.95 9.86
N HIS A 205 8.39 5.59 10.40
CA HIS A 205 9.71 5.63 9.76
C HIS A 205 10.52 4.42 10.24
N SER A 206 10.66 3.41 9.37
CA SER A 206 11.22 2.09 9.69
C SER A 206 12.63 2.15 10.32
N GLU A 207 13.55 2.91 9.73
CA GLU A 207 14.92 2.98 10.21
C GLU A 207 15.05 3.63 11.61
N SER A 208 14.29 4.69 11.87
CA SER A 208 14.38 5.43 13.13
C SER A 208 13.41 4.94 14.20
N GLY A 209 12.45 4.06 13.88
CA GLY A 209 11.36 3.66 14.77
C GLY A 209 10.49 4.84 15.22
N THR A 210 10.50 5.94 14.47
CA THR A 210 9.70 7.12 14.79
C THR A 210 8.31 6.96 14.22
N VAL A 211 7.31 7.07 15.08
CA VAL A 211 5.91 7.14 14.70
C VAL A 211 5.50 8.59 14.51
N VAL A 212 4.82 8.85 13.43
CA VAL A 212 4.22 10.15 13.11
C VAL A 212 2.72 10.00 13.11
N VAL A 213 2.00 10.89 13.79
CA VAL A 213 0.55 10.89 13.84
C VAL A 213 -0.02 12.28 13.54
N GLY A 214 -1.06 12.31 12.73
CA GLY A 214 -1.86 13.52 12.47
C GLY A 214 -3.05 13.58 13.43
N THR A 215 -3.39 14.78 13.88
CA THR A 215 -4.36 14.97 14.95
C THR A 215 -5.50 15.90 14.55
N PHE A 216 -6.65 15.71 15.21
CA PHE A 216 -7.82 16.55 15.04
C PHE A 216 -7.58 18.03 15.50
N ASP A 217 -6.69 18.24 16.48
CA ASP A 217 -6.32 19.58 16.97
C ASP A 217 -5.26 20.29 16.09
N LYS A 218 -5.11 19.86 14.81
CA LYS A 218 -4.31 20.55 13.78
C LYS A 218 -2.81 20.44 13.98
N LYS A 219 -2.36 19.40 14.69
CA LYS A 219 -0.94 19.16 14.98
C LYS A 219 -0.46 17.87 14.36
N VAL A 220 0.83 17.82 14.11
CA VAL A 220 1.57 16.59 13.88
C VAL A 220 2.29 16.25 15.17
N LYS A 221 2.15 15.02 15.64
CA LYS A 221 2.86 14.51 16.81
C LYS A 221 3.80 13.38 16.38
N MET A 222 4.89 13.26 17.09
CA MET A 222 5.93 12.26 16.83
C MET A 222 6.43 11.68 18.15
N PHE A 223 6.74 10.39 18.14
CA PHE A 223 7.32 9.70 19.28
C PHE A 223 8.11 8.48 18.82
N ASP A 224 9.13 8.10 19.58
CA ASP A 224 9.90 6.87 19.36
C ASP A 224 9.28 5.74 20.20
N MET A 225 8.70 4.75 19.54
CA MET A 225 8.02 3.63 20.20
C MET A 225 8.96 2.62 20.85
N ARG A 226 10.26 2.64 20.53
CA ARG A 226 11.28 1.78 21.17
C ARG A 226 11.57 2.23 22.60
N SER A 227 11.23 3.47 22.92
CA SER A 227 11.37 3.98 24.29
C SER A 227 10.27 3.42 25.21
N ALA A 228 10.64 2.94 26.37
CA ALA A 228 9.67 2.48 27.38
C ALA A 228 8.71 3.61 27.85
N LYS A 229 9.11 4.87 27.72
CA LYS A 229 8.30 6.06 27.99
C LYS A 229 8.46 7.05 26.83
N PRO A 230 7.73 6.87 25.73
CA PRO A 230 7.85 7.75 24.58
C PRO A 230 7.54 9.20 24.92
N THR A 231 8.46 10.09 24.59
CA THR A 231 8.22 11.53 24.69
C THR A 231 7.53 11.99 23.41
N VAL A 232 6.32 12.52 23.57
CA VAL A 232 5.55 13.04 22.43
C VAL A 232 6.01 14.43 22.06
N MET A 233 6.62 14.56 20.89
CA MET A 233 6.90 15.84 20.27
C MET A 233 5.67 16.32 19.50
N SER A 234 5.26 17.57 19.67
CA SER A 234 4.06 18.13 19.05
C SER A 234 4.37 19.43 18.32
N VAL A 235 3.96 19.53 17.06
CA VAL A 235 4.16 20.73 16.24
C VAL A 235 2.84 21.13 15.58
N LYS A 236 2.47 22.40 15.71
CA LYS A 236 1.28 22.97 15.07
C LYS A 236 1.71 23.84 13.89
N HIS A 237 1.38 23.42 12.70
CA HIS A 237 1.68 24.18 11.46
C HIS A 237 0.51 24.17 10.46
N HIS A 238 -0.56 23.46 10.75
CA HIS A 238 -1.80 23.46 9.99
C HIS A 238 -2.89 24.31 10.67
N LYS A 239 -3.88 24.74 9.87
CA LYS A 239 -5.04 25.52 10.31
C LYS A 239 -6.27 24.66 10.56
N MET A 240 -6.33 23.46 10.01
CA MET A 240 -7.41 22.48 10.10
C MET A 240 -6.85 21.09 10.50
N PRO A 241 -7.69 20.08 10.78
CA PRO A 241 -7.26 18.73 11.12
C PRO A 241 -6.27 18.15 10.11
N VAL A 242 -5.35 17.33 10.60
CA VAL A 242 -4.36 16.61 9.78
C VAL A 242 -4.95 15.25 9.40
N LEU A 243 -5.22 15.04 8.13
CA LEU A 243 -5.95 13.87 7.63
C LEU A 243 -5.03 12.72 7.19
N ALA A 244 -3.81 13.03 6.75
CA ALA A 244 -2.82 12.02 6.40
C ALA A 244 -1.40 12.48 6.72
N VAL A 245 -0.52 11.54 7.00
CA VAL A 245 0.91 11.76 7.24
C VAL A 245 1.72 10.72 6.47
N ALA A 246 2.95 11.07 6.09
CA ALA A 246 3.91 10.16 5.48
C ALA A 246 5.31 10.49 6.00
N ALA A 247 6.02 9.48 6.47
CA ALA A 247 7.44 9.55 6.80
C ALA A 247 8.27 9.28 5.54
N LEU A 248 9.26 10.10 5.22
CA LEU A 248 10.10 9.90 4.04
C LEU A 248 11.18 8.86 4.34
N PRO A 249 11.22 7.71 3.66
CA PRO A 249 12.16 6.63 3.97
C PRO A 249 13.62 7.02 3.75
N ASN A 250 13.90 7.82 2.73
CA ASN A 250 15.27 8.27 2.41
C ASN A 250 15.72 9.48 3.25
N SER A 251 14.91 9.92 4.19
CA SER A 251 15.25 11.02 5.09
C SER A 251 14.72 10.79 6.49
N SER A 252 15.60 10.37 7.37
CA SER A 252 15.27 10.19 8.80
C SER A 252 14.70 11.44 9.47
N PHE A 253 14.68 12.58 8.79
CA PHE A 253 14.31 13.86 9.38
C PHE A 253 13.08 14.53 8.76
N HIS A 254 12.71 14.17 7.54
CA HIS A 254 11.61 14.81 6.85
C HIS A 254 10.33 13.95 6.92
N MET A 255 9.23 14.64 7.05
CA MET A 255 7.89 14.05 7.00
C MET A 255 6.94 15.00 6.27
N ILE A 256 5.92 14.44 5.67
CA ILE A 256 4.88 15.19 4.97
C ILE A 256 3.56 15.00 5.72
N SER A 257 2.80 16.07 5.85
CA SER A 257 1.46 16.05 6.42
C SER A 257 0.47 16.71 5.49
N ALA A 258 -0.72 16.13 5.39
CA ALA A 258 -1.83 16.59 4.60
C ALA A 258 -2.96 17.06 5.53
N SER A 259 -3.57 18.20 5.25
CA SER A 259 -4.59 18.77 6.10
C SER A 259 -5.82 19.24 5.32
N GLU A 260 -6.95 19.23 6.01
CA GLU A 260 -8.22 19.81 5.54
C GLU A 260 -8.10 21.32 5.22
N ASP A 261 -6.99 21.98 5.63
CA ASP A 261 -6.71 23.37 5.24
C ASP A 261 -6.28 23.54 3.77
N GLY A 262 -6.31 22.47 2.99
CA GLY A 262 -5.94 22.47 1.58
C GLY A 262 -4.44 22.49 1.34
N THR A 263 -3.62 22.12 2.33
CA THR A 263 -2.17 22.15 2.18
C THR A 263 -1.50 20.80 2.49
N LEU A 264 -0.41 20.54 1.76
CA LEU A 264 0.64 19.60 2.17
C LEU A 264 1.81 20.39 2.75
N ALA A 265 2.36 19.92 3.84
CA ALA A 265 3.51 20.52 4.46
C ALA A 265 4.61 19.50 4.71
N MET A 266 5.80 19.77 4.17
CA MET A 266 7.02 19.03 4.51
C MET A 266 7.67 19.72 5.72
N MET A 267 7.96 18.94 6.75
CA MET A 267 8.54 19.41 7.99
C MET A 267 9.85 18.66 8.30
N ASP A 268 10.86 19.38 8.77
CA ASP A 268 12.07 18.80 9.37
C ASP A 268 11.84 18.63 10.88
N ARG A 269 11.87 17.38 11.36
CA ARG A 269 11.63 17.04 12.78
C ARG A 269 12.70 17.60 13.74
N ARG A 270 13.93 17.84 13.28
CA ARG A 270 15.02 18.37 14.11
C ARG A 270 14.80 19.84 14.41
N THR A 271 14.51 20.60 13.35
CA THR A 271 14.29 22.05 13.46
C THR A 271 12.85 22.40 13.87
N ARG A 272 11.91 21.45 13.73
CA ARG A 272 10.47 21.62 13.94
C ARG A 272 9.85 22.70 13.04
N LYS A 273 10.49 22.95 11.90
CA LYS A 273 10.05 23.99 10.93
C LYS A 273 9.50 23.33 9.68
N VAL A 274 8.53 23.97 9.08
CA VAL A 274 8.07 23.62 7.74
C VAL A 274 9.14 24.06 6.74
N VAL A 275 9.62 23.13 5.94
CA VAL A 275 10.64 23.35 4.90
C VAL A 275 9.98 23.81 3.61
N LYS A 276 8.90 23.12 3.22
CA LYS A 276 8.14 23.39 1.99
C LYS A 276 6.65 23.22 2.23
N ARG A 277 5.85 23.90 1.43
CA ARG A 277 4.39 23.79 1.46
C ARG A 277 3.84 23.80 0.03
N LEU A 278 2.91 22.90 -0.24
CA LEU A 278 2.14 22.84 -1.47
C LEU A 278 0.68 23.14 -1.14
N HIS A 279 0.04 23.97 -1.96
CA HIS A 279 -1.38 24.31 -1.84
C HIS A 279 -2.18 23.60 -2.92
N PHE A 280 -3.30 23.02 -2.54
CA PHE A 280 -4.28 22.50 -3.47
C PHE A 280 -5.15 23.63 -4.03
N ASP A 281 -5.69 23.43 -5.21
CA ASP A 281 -6.62 24.38 -5.83
C ASP A 281 -7.80 24.71 -4.89
N SER A 282 -8.30 25.93 -4.98
CA SER A 282 -9.42 26.39 -4.16
C SER A 282 -10.66 25.50 -4.36
N GLY A 283 -11.11 24.87 -3.28
CA GLY A 283 -12.32 24.04 -3.25
C GLY A 283 -12.07 22.55 -3.01
N SER A 284 -10.83 22.09 -3.09
CA SER A 284 -10.47 20.70 -2.72
C SER A 284 -9.39 20.68 -1.64
N PHE A 285 -9.27 19.55 -0.95
CA PHE A 285 -8.21 19.30 0.01
C PHE A 285 -7.82 17.81 0.02
N PRO A 286 -6.57 17.49 0.40
CA PRO A 286 -6.10 16.13 0.44
C PRO A 286 -6.81 15.33 1.54
N MET A 287 -7.37 14.17 1.19
CA MET A 287 -8.07 13.27 2.10
C MET A 287 -7.17 12.15 2.60
N CYS A 288 -6.42 11.55 1.68
CA CYS A 288 -5.52 10.45 1.95
C CYS A 288 -4.26 10.58 1.10
N MET A 289 -3.17 10.01 1.56
CA MET A 289 -1.92 9.98 0.81
C MET A 289 -1.11 8.73 1.15
N LYS A 290 -0.32 8.29 0.20
CA LYS A 290 0.64 7.20 0.35
C LYS A 290 1.89 7.50 -0.45
N LEU A 291 3.04 7.19 0.11
CA LEU A 291 4.31 7.30 -0.59
C LEU A 291 4.54 6.02 -1.40
N MET A 292 5.04 6.15 -2.62
CA MET A 292 5.47 5.00 -3.40
C MET A 292 6.77 4.45 -2.82
N ASP A 293 6.76 3.16 -2.50
CA ASP A 293 7.88 2.48 -1.85
C ASP A 293 9.11 2.30 -2.75
N GLU A 294 10.17 1.78 -2.17
CA GLU A 294 11.37 1.27 -2.85
C GLU A 294 12.25 2.34 -3.55
N GLY A 295 12.43 3.50 -2.89
CA GLY A 295 13.38 4.52 -3.36
C GLY A 295 12.82 5.48 -4.40
N VAL A 296 11.52 5.42 -4.67
CA VAL A 296 10.82 6.41 -5.49
C VAL A 296 10.08 7.37 -4.58
N ASN A 297 10.60 8.58 -4.40
CA ASN A 297 9.95 9.61 -3.59
C ASN A 297 8.77 10.28 -4.34
N CYS A 298 7.84 9.47 -4.82
CA CYS A 298 6.59 9.90 -5.42
C CYS A 298 5.45 9.75 -4.42
N LEU A 299 4.84 10.85 -4.05
CA LEU A 299 3.66 10.87 -3.18
C LEU A 299 2.40 10.83 -4.04
N VAL A 300 1.51 9.91 -3.73
CA VAL A 300 0.19 9.79 -4.35
C VAL A 300 -0.85 10.31 -3.38
N VAL A 301 -1.64 11.29 -3.80
CA VAL A 301 -2.60 11.99 -2.93
C VAL A 301 -3.98 11.97 -3.58
N GLY A 302 -4.97 11.52 -2.82
CA GLY A 302 -6.38 11.60 -3.19
C GLY A 302 -7.06 12.80 -2.54
N ASP A 303 -7.87 13.49 -3.30
CA ASP A 303 -8.56 14.67 -2.84
C ASP A 303 -10.07 14.46 -2.57
N LYS A 304 -10.70 15.47 -1.99
CA LYS A 304 -12.14 15.49 -1.69
C LYS A 304 -13.00 15.49 -2.95
N SER A 305 -12.49 15.98 -4.07
CA SER A 305 -13.24 16.09 -5.34
C SER A 305 -13.14 14.83 -6.22
N GLY A 306 -12.44 13.80 -5.76
CA GLY A 306 -12.21 12.57 -6.53
C GLY A 306 -11.03 12.66 -7.50
N GLY A 307 -10.17 13.65 -7.32
CA GLY A 307 -8.93 13.81 -8.06
C GLY A 307 -7.76 13.04 -7.44
N LEU A 308 -6.82 12.60 -8.28
CA LEU A 308 -5.59 11.93 -7.89
C LEU A 308 -4.40 12.77 -8.32
N HIS A 309 -3.48 13.03 -7.40
CA HIS A 309 -2.30 13.86 -7.60
C HIS A 309 -1.04 13.04 -7.43
N LEU A 310 -0.11 13.13 -8.38
CA LEU A 310 1.27 12.64 -8.24
C LEU A 310 2.17 13.83 -7.91
N ILE A 311 2.92 13.71 -6.84
CA ILE A 311 3.76 14.78 -6.29
C ILE A 311 5.18 14.27 -6.09
N ASP A 312 6.18 15.01 -6.57
CA ASP A 312 7.58 14.77 -6.20
C ASP A 312 7.77 15.16 -4.73
N ALA A 313 7.94 14.17 -3.86
CA ALA A 313 8.03 14.39 -2.42
C ALA A 313 9.28 15.20 -2.03
N ASN A 314 10.39 15.09 -2.76
CA ASN A 314 11.62 15.83 -2.48
C ASN A 314 11.48 17.32 -2.83
N LYS A 315 10.83 17.59 -3.96
CA LYS A 315 10.62 18.95 -4.44
C LYS A 315 9.37 19.59 -3.87
N MET A 316 8.40 18.79 -3.43
CA MET A 316 7.05 19.23 -3.10
C MET A 316 6.39 19.95 -4.28
N GLU A 317 6.51 19.35 -5.45
CA GLU A 317 5.95 19.85 -6.70
C GLU A 317 4.96 18.84 -7.28
N GLU A 318 3.84 19.35 -7.75
CA GLU A 318 2.84 18.54 -8.43
C GLU A 318 3.33 18.16 -9.82
N ILE A 319 3.43 16.85 -10.11
CA ILE A 319 3.91 16.32 -11.39
C ILE A 319 2.73 16.09 -12.32
N LYS A 320 1.64 15.55 -11.80
CA LYS A 320 0.44 15.18 -12.56
C LYS A 320 -0.78 15.22 -11.69
N VAL A 321 -1.88 15.72 -12.27
CA VAL A 321 -3.23 15.63 -11.69
C VAL A 321 -4.14 14.89 -12.64
N LEU A 322 -4.83 13.88 -12.11
CA LEU A 322 -5.94 13.23 -12.80
C LEU A 322 -7.24 13.67 -12.14
N LYS A 323 -7.89 14.68 -12.75
CA LYS A 323 -9.18 15.19 -12.27
C LYS A 323 -10.30 14.20 -12.57
N ASN A 324 -11.29 14.13 -11.68
CA ASN A 324 -12.49 13.29 -11.85
C ASN A 324 -12.17 11.79 -12.07
N LEU A 325 -11.12 11.30 -11.39
CA LEU A 325 -10.87 9.86 -11.37
C LEU A 325 -12.07 9.13 -10.75
N HIS A 326 -12.58 9.63 -9.65
CA HIS A 326 -13.79 9.18 -8.98
C HIS A 326 -14.88 10.26 -9.03
N SER A 327 -16.15 9.85 -8.92
CA SER A 327 -17.28 10.79 -8.87
C SER A 327 -17.50 11.39 -7.48
N ASN A 328 -16.80 10.90 -6.46
CA ASN A 328 -16.84 11.36 -5.08
C ASN A 328 -15.42 11.36 -4.47
N LYS A 329 -15.30 11.80 -3.22
CA LYS A 329 -14.02 11.88 -2.49
C LYS A 329 -13.27 10.55 -2.52
N ILE A 330 -11.96 10.62 -2.68
CA ILE A 330 -11.06 9.48 -2.51
C ILE A 330 -10.85 9.26 -1.01
N THR A 331 -11.18 8.07 -0.53
CA THR A 331 -11.17 7.73 0.90
C THR A 331 -9.93 6.95 1.32
N GLY A 332 -9.37 6.15 0.40
CA GLY A 332 -8.19 5.35 0.66
C GLY A 332 -7.31 5.22 -0.56
N ILE A 333 -6.02 5.09 -0.33
CA ILE A 333 -4.99 4.85 -1.34
C ILE A 333 -4.01 3.83 -0.79
N ASP A 334 -3.63 2.89 -1.63
CA ASP A 334 -2.46 2.06 -1.42
C ASP A 334 -1.62 1.97 -2.71
N VAL A 335 -0.30 1.91 -2.56
CA VAL A 335 0.64 2.07 -3.68
C VAL A 335 1.77 1.08 -3.57
N SER A 336 2.12 0.47 -4.69
CA SER A 336 3.34 -0.33 -4.85
C SER A 336 4.07 0.07 -6.14
N MET A 337 5.26 -0.48 -6.36
CA MET A 337 5.94 -0.34 -7.67
C MET A 337 5.14 -0.94 -8.83
N SER A 338 4.15 -1.79 -8.55
CA SER A 338 3.39 -2.54 -9.57
C SER A 338 2.08 -1.86 -9.95
N GLY A 339 1.48 -1.08 -9.04
CA GLY A 339 0.18 -0.45 -9.23
C GLY A 339 -0.20 0.52 -8.13
N ILE A 340 -1.20 1.34 -8.44
CA ILE A 340 -1.85 2.26 -7.51
C ILE A 340 -3.30 1.81 -7.36
N VAL A 341 -3.78 1.69 -6.14
CA VAL A 341 -5.17 1.37 -5.85
C VAL A 341 -5.81 2.55 -5.13
N THR A 342 -6.99 2.94 -5.58
CA THR A 342 -7.77 4.02 -4.98
C THR A 342 -9.18 3.56 -4.66
N THR A 343 -9.73 4.02 -3.56
CA THR A 343 -11.12 3.78 -3.15
C THR A 343 -11.86 5.09 -2.96
N SER A 344 -13.16 5.04 -3.15
CA SER A 344 -13.99 6.22 -3.03
C SER A 344 -15.37 5.91 -2.43
N SER A 345 -15.99 6.96 -1.88
CA SER A 345 -17.40 6.93 -1.50
C SER A 345 -18.36 6.79 -2.70
N ASP A 346 -17.87 6.72 -3.93
CA ASP A 346 -18.63 6.35 -5.11
C ASP A 346 -18.85 4.83 -5.25
N LYS A 347 -18.41 4.05 -4.24
CA LYS A 347 -18.49 2.59 -4.18
C LYS A 347 -17.65 1.87 -5.22
N THR A 348 -16.61 2.50 -5.70
CA THR A 348 -15.65 1.89 -6.63
C THR A 348 -14.26 1.77 -6.03
N VAL A 349 -13.55 0.73 -6.44
CA VAL A 349 -12.12 0.57 -6.26
C VAL A 349 -11.48 0.59 -7.63
N LYS A 350 -10.56 1.50 -7.86
CA LYS A 350 -9.84 1.60 -9.14
C LYS A 350 -8.39 1.20 -8.98
N ILE A 351 -7.94 0.40 -9.90
CA ILE A 351 -6.57 -0.10 -9.99
C ILE A 351 -5.93 0.55 -11.20
N LEU A 352 -4.83 1.25 -10.99
CA LEU A 352 -4.19 2.11 -11.99
C LEU A 352 -2.74 1.69 -12.24
N GLN A 353 -2.23 2.03 -13.41
CA GLN A 353 -0.81 1.92 -13.74
C GLN A 353 0.01 2.89 -12.87
N PRO A 354 1.19 2.46 -12.34
CA PRO A 354 2.02 3.27 -11.47
C PRO A 354 2.98 4.19 -12.25
N ASP A 355 2.52 4.73 -13.36
CA ASP A 355 3.30 5.58 -14.27
C ASP A 355 2.59 6.91 -14.52
N MET A 356 3.20 7.77 -15.34
CA MET A 356 2.65 9.08 -15.67
C MET A 356 1.32 9.02 -16.46
N SER A 357 0.91 7.86 -16.98
CA SER A 357 -0.40 7.74 -17.63
C SER A 357 -1.54 7.67 -16.63
N LEU A 358 -1.32 6.99 -15.50
CA LEU A 358 -2.36 6.64 -14.51
C LEU A 358 -3.56 5.91 -15.17
N ASN A 359 -3.30 5.16 -16.25
CA ASN A 359 -4.35 4.44 -16.95
C ASN A 359 -4.98 3.37 -16.06
N PRO A 360 -6.30 3.23 -16.06
CA PRO A 360 -6.97 2.19 -15.28
C PRO A 360 -6.62 0.80 -15.84
N ILE A 361 -6.26 -0.11 -14.93
CA ILE A 361 -6.09 -1.54 -15.20
C ILE A 361 -7.44 -2.25 -15.01
N ALA A 362 -8.12 -1.92 -13.90
CA ALA A 362 -9.43 -2.48 -13.56
C ALA A 362 -10.22 -1.48 -12.72
N THR A 363 -11.55 -1.61 -12.79
CA THR A 363 -12.49 -0.91 -11.90
C THR A 363 -13.40 -1.96 -11.28
N LEU A 364 -13.34 -2.06 -9.95
CA LEU A 364 -14.12 -3.02 -9.19
C LEU A 364 -15.31 -2.30 -8.58
N GLN A 365 -16.50 -2.82 -8.82
CA GLN A 365 -17.73 -2.35 -8.18
C GLN A 365 -17.86 -3.03 -6.81
N VAL A 366 -18.18 -2.23 -5.81
CA VAL A 366 -18.36 -2.70 -4.44
C VAL A 366 -19.82 -2.49 -4.07
N GLU A 367 -20.61 -3.51 -4.37
CA GLU A 367 -22.05 -3.51 -4.10
C GLU A 367 -22.34 -4.11 -2.71
N ASP A 368 -23.43 -3.67 -2.09
CA ASP A 368 -23.99 -4.19 -0.84
C ASP A 368 -23.15 -3.98 0.44
N ILE A 369 -22.05 -3.24 0.41
CA ILE A 369 -21.22 -3.00 1.61
C ILE A 369 -21.14 -1.54 2.05
N GLY A 370 -21.93 -0.63 1.47
CA GLY A 370 -21.87 0.81 1.76
C GLY A 370 -20.71 1.51 1.03
N ASP A 371 -20.29 2.67 1.55
CA ASP A 371 -19.15 3.41 1.01
C ASP A 371 -17.85 2.67 1.32
N VAL A 372 -16.91 2.66 0.38
CA VAL A 372 -15.56 2.14 0.64
C VAL A 372 -14.75 3.21 1.36
N VAL A 373 -14.18 2.85 2.51
CA VAL A 373 -13.51 3.81 3.40
C VAL A 373 -12.01 3.67 3.37
N SER A 374 -11.51 2.44 3.29
CA SER A 374 -10.07 2.15 3.31
C SER A 374 -9.72 1.02 2.37
N VAL A 375 -8.46 0.96 1.97
CA VAL A 375 -7.92 -0.09 1.12
C VAL A 375 -6.51 -0.44 1.55
N SER A 376 -6.17 -1.70 1.40
CA SER A 376 -4.79 -2.15 1.47
C SER A 376 -4.56 -3.25 0.43
N MET A 377 -3.36 -3.28 -0.11
CA MET A 377 -2.95 -4.16 -1.18
C MET A 377 -1.64 -4.86 -0.82
N ASP A 378 -1.60 -6.16 -1.03
CA ASP A 378 -0.36 -6.93 -1.02
C ASP A 378 -0.33 -7.78 -2.29
N ASN A 379 0.75 -7.66 -3.06
CA ASN A 379 1.07 -8.37 -4.32
C ASN A 379 -0.13 -8.96 -5.10
N ASP A 380 -0.79 -9.97 -4.56
CA ASP A 380 -1.86 -10.72 -5.20
C ASP A 380 -3.23 -10.54 -4.54
N CYS A 381 -3.31 -9.87 -3.39
CA CYS A 381 -4.53 -9.67 -2.62
C CYS A 381 -4.88 -8.18 -2.53
N LEU A 382 -6.16 -7.89 -2.43
CA LEU A 382 -6.71 -6.57 -2.15
C LEU A 382 -7.77 -6.70 -1.06
N ALA A 383 -7.71 -5.85 -0.05
CA ALA A 383 -8.72 -5.76 0.99
C ALA A 383 -9.32 -4.35 1.03
N ALA A 384 -10.61 -4.27 1.19
CA ALA A 384 -11.35 -3.02 1.32
C ALA A 384 -12.24 -3.04 2.56
N GLY A 385 -12.11 -2.00 3.37
CA GLY A 385 -13.01 -1.72 4.49
C GLY A 385 -14.15 -0.82 4.06
N SER A 386 -15.31 -1.02 4.64
CA SER A 386 -16.51 -0.29 4.26
C SER A 386 -17.15 0.48 5.43
N SER A 387 -18.03 1.41 5.09
CA SER A 387 -18.86 2.13 6.07
C SER A 387 -19.90 1.24 6.76
N SER A 388 -20.05 -0.01 6.29
CA SER A 388 -20.74 -1.08 6.99
C SER A 388 -19.79 -1.91 7.85
N GLU A 389 -20.28 -2.99 8.43
CA GLU A 389 -19.52 -3.96 9.21
C GLU A 389 -18.72 -4.97 8.37
N LEU A 390 -18.71 -4.82 7.04
CA LEU A 390 -18.16 -5.78 6.09
C LEU A 390 -16.74 -5.39 5.65
N ILE A 391 -15.92 -6.42 5.50
CA ILE A 391 -14.63 -6.37 4.82
C ILE A 391 -14.79 -7.16 3.52
N GLN A 392 -14.35 -6.59 2.42
CA GLN A 392 -14.31 -7.28 1.14
C GLN A 392 -12.87 -7.54 0.74
N VAL A 393 -12.59 -8.78 0.35
CA VAL A 393 -11.25 -9.22 -0.07
C VAL A 393 -11.32 -9.83 -1.46
N TRP A 394 -10.36 -9.47 -2.30
CA TRP A 394 -10.09 -10.13 -3.57
C TRP A 394 -8.75 -10.87 -3.43
N ARG A 395 -8.79 -12.19 -3.56
CA ARG A 395 -7.61 -13.06 -3.43
C ARG A 395 -7.49 -13.98 -4.65
N PRO A 396 -6.33 -14.59 -4.92
CA PRO A 396 -6.22 -15.65 -5.92
C PRO A 396 -7.22 -16.77 -5.64
N LYS A 397 -7.84 -17.33 -6.69
CA LYS A 397 -8.66 -18.53 -6.54
C LYS A 397 -7.81 -19.69 -6.05
N ILE A 398 -8.23 -20.33 -4.98
CA ILE A 398 -7.57 -21.51 -4.42
C ILE A 398 -8.10 -22.72 -5.18
N ASP A 399 -7.23 -23.41 -5.91
CA ASP A 399 -7.54 -24.72 -6.49
C ASP A 399 -7.72 -25.76 -5.36
N ARG A 400 -8.96 -25.98 -4.92
CA ARG A 400 -9.27 -26.93 -3.84
C ARG A 400 -8.90 -28.37 -4.20
N ASN A 401 -8.80 -28.71 -5.50
CA ASN A 401 -8.43 -30.03 -5.97
C ASN A 401 -6.96 -30.40 -5.75
N SER A 402 -6.06 -29.43 -5.57
CA SER A 402 -4.64 -29.71 -5.33
C SER A 402 -4.33 -30.11 -3.89
N ASN A 403 -5.16 -29.75 -2.92
CA ASN A 403 -4.97 -30.13 -1.52
C ASN A 403 -5.44 -31.55 -1.21
N GLU A 404 -6.48 -32.06 -1.88
CA GLU A 404 -6.93 -33.46 -1.72
C GLU A 404 -5.91 -34.47 -2.23
N ILE A 405 -5.10 -34.10 -3.25
CA ILE A 405 -4.04 -34.98 -3.78
C ILE A 405 -2.83 -35.03 -2.83
N GLN A 406 -2.54 -33.96 -2.09
CA GLN A 406 -1.44 -33.98 -1.12
C GLN A 406 -1.79 -34.70 0.18
N GLU A 407 -3.05 -34.64 0.64
CA GLU A 407 -3.50 -35.42 1.80
C GLU A 407 -3.65 -36.92 1.50
N GLN A 408 -3.98 -37.27 0.27
CA GLN A 408 -4.02 -38.68 -0.16
C GLN A 408 -2.64 -39.29 -0.44
N ALA A 409 -1.61 -38.48 -0.64
CA ALA A 409 -0.22 -38.95 -0.82
C ALA A 409 0.56 -39.08 0.50
N CYS A 410 0.01 -38.57 1.61
CA CYS A 410 0.61 -38.71 2.96
C CYS A 410 -0.10 -39.73 3.86
N ASN A 411 -1.17 -40.39 3.39
CA ASN A 411 -1.82 -41.54 4.01
C ASN A 411 -1.50 -42.81 3.21
#